data_1d56b6bf9fd91b9c10df602c75e48cc6
#
_entry.id   1d56b6bf9fd91b9c10df602c75e48cc6
#
_cell.length_a   1.000
_cell.length_b   1.000
_cell.length_c   1.000
_cell.angle_alpha   90.00
_cell.angle_beta   90.00
_cell.angle_gamma   90.00
#
_symmetry.space_group_name_H-M   'P 1'
#
loop_
_entity.id
_entity.type
_entity.pdbx_description
1 polymer ?
#
loop_
_entity_poly.entity_id
_entity_poly.type
_entity_poly.pdbx_seq_one_letter_code
_entity_poly.pdbx_strand_id
1 'polypeptide(L)'
;MKLLEMNHVKKTFADNQVLKDISLSVSEGEVVSIIGPSGSGKSTLLRCATLLETMDSGELIYLGEKAAWNDAGGRAVYAKNSELKTIQRYFGLVFQNFNLFPHYSVLRNIMDAPLCVQKRNKDEVLKEARELLKKMRPSDKEDAYPCQLSRGQQQRGSIARALAM
;
A
#
# COMPACT_ATOMS: atom_id res chain seq x y z
N MET A 1 12.71 9.27 -12.15
CA MET A 1 13.32 8.28 -11.21
C MET A 1 12.37 7.10 -11.08
N LYS A 2 12.86 5.84 -11.02
CA LYS A 2 12.00 4.69 -10.73
C LYS A 2 11.69 4.63 -9.24
N LEU A 3 10.42 4.54 -8.90
CA LEU A 3 9.94 4.46 -7.51
C LEU A 3 9.74 3.02 -7.06
N LEU A 4 9.28 2.16 -7.98
CA LEU A 4 9.06 0.73 -7.77
C LEU A 4 9.58 -0.05 -8.97
N GLU A 5 10.30 -1.14 -8.71
CA GLU A 5 10.64 -2.14 -9.71
C GLU A 5 10.33 -3.53 -9.19
N MET A 6 9.68 -4.30 -10.01
CA MET A 6 9.43 -5.73 -9.82
C MET A 6 10.01 -6.45 -11.02
N ASN A 7 10.93 -7.39 -10.79
CA ASN A 7 11.62 -8.10 -11.87
C ASN A 7 11.42 -9.60 -11.71
N HIS A 8 10.90 -10.25 -12.77
CA HIS A 8 10.75 -11.71 -12.86
C HIS A 8 10.00 -12.34 -11.67
N VAL A 9 8.96 -11.65 -11.18
CA VAL A 9 8.19 -12.08 -10.00
C VAL A 9 7.37 -13.32 -10.32
N LYS A 10 7.54 -14.36 -9.49
CA LYS A 10 6.76 -15.60 -9.55
C LYS A 10 6.10 -15.87 -8.19
N LYS A 11 4.89 -16.39 -8.24
CA LYS A 11 4.14 -16.81 -7.06
C LYS A 11 3.23 -17.98 -7.37
N THR A 12 3.33 -19.01 -6.54
CA THR A 12 2.51 -20.23 -6.60
C THR A 12 1.79 -20.39 -5.26
N PHE A 13 0.54 -20.81 -5.30
CA PHE A 13 -0.22 -21.24 -4.13
C PHE A 13 -0.61 -22.71 -4.34
N ALA A 14 -0.10 -23.59 -3.49
CA ALA A 14 -0.16 -25.05 -3.68
C ALA A 14 0.33 -25.40 -5.12
N ASP A 15 -0.51 -25.95 -5.96
CA ASP A 15 -0.17 -26.34 -7.33
C ASP A 15 -0.53 -25.27 -8.39
N ASN A 16 -1.08 -24.12 -7.96
CA ASN A 16 -1.52 -23.09 -8.89
C ASN A 16 -0.50 -21.95 -8.97
N GLN A 17 0.20 -21.84 -10.10
CA GLN A 17 1.10 -20.73 -10.40
C GLN A 17 0.31 -19.49 -10.81
N VAL A 18 0.14 -18.57 -9.88
CA VAL A 18 -0.65 -17.32 -10.04
C VAL A 18 0.16 -16.23 -10.75
N LEU A 19 1.42 -16.04 -10.38
CA LEU A 19 2.34 -15.12 -11.07
C LEU A 19 3.43 -15.97 -11.76
N LYS A 20 3.55 -15.85 -13.07
CA LYS A 20 4.39 -16.76 -13.87
C LYS A 20 5.75 -16.20 -14.28
N ASP A 21 5.91 -14.92 -14.32
CA ASP A 21 7.14 -14.16 -14.62
C ASP A 21 6.75 -12.71 -14.93
N ILE A 22 6.39 -11.98 -13.88
CA ILE A 22 5.86 -10.63 -14.05
C ILE A 22 6.96 -9.62 -13.75
N SER A 23 7.20 -8.73 -14.72
CA SER A 23 8.07 -7.57 -14.54
C SER A 23 7.28 -6.30 -14.80
N LEU A 24 7.44 -5.31 -13.93
CA LEU A 24 6.88 -3.97 -14.07
C LEU A 24 7.73 -2.95 -13.33
N SER A 25 7.64 -1.71 -13.74
CA SER A 25 8.22 -0.60 -12.98
C SER A 25 7.24 0.57 -12.95
N VAL A 26 7.38 1.42 -11.94
CA VAL A 26 6.62 2.66 -11.78
C VAL A 26 7.61 3.79 -11.56
N SER A 27 7.54 4.81 -12.40
CA SER A 27 8.37 6.00 -12.32
C SER A 27 7.64 7.15 -11.62
N GLU A 28 8.40 8.16 -11.21
CA GLU A 28 7.83 9.37 -10.63
C GLU A 28 6.84 10.04 -11.59
N GLY A 29 5.66 10.40 -11.07
CA GLY A 29 4.56 10.97 -11.85
C GLY A 29 3.82 9.99 -12.76
N GLU A 30 4.22 8.72 -12.79
CA GLU A 30 3.59 7.71 -13.62
C GLU A 30 2.38 7.07 -12.91
N VAL A 31 1.34 6.76 -13.69
CA VAL A 31 0.20 5.98 -13.25
C VAL A 31 0.16 4.67 -14.04
N VAL A 32 0.31 3.55 -13.36
CA VAL A 32 0.26 2.21 -13.96
C VAL A 32 -1.07 1.55 -13.61
N SER A 33 -1.80 1.08 -14.63
CA SER A 33 -3.05 0.34 -14.45
C SER A 33 -2.85 -1.14 -14.77
N ILE A 34 -3.26 -2.02 -13.85
CA ILE A 34 -3.22 -3.48 -14.03
C ILE A 34 -4.63 -3.95 -14.35
N ILE A 35 -4.84 -4.41 -15.58
CA ILE A 35 -6.15 -4.84 -16.10
C ILE A 35 -6.11 -6.35 -16.38
N GLY A 36 -7.24 -7.03 -16.19
CA GLY A 36 -7.39 -8.45 -16.48
C GLY A 36 -8.62 -9.04 -15.79
N PRO A 37 -9.02 -10.27 -16.15
CA PRO A 37 -10.19 -10.96 -15.59
C PRO A 37 -10.01 -11.25 -14.09
N SER A 38 -11.11 -11.61 -13.42
CA SER A 38 -11.06 -12.07 -12.03
C SER A 38 -10.19 -13.33 -11.94
N GLY A 39 -9.38 -13.43 -10.89
CA GLY A 39 -8.48 -14.58 -10.70
C GLY A 39 -7.13 -14.50 -11.48
N SER A 40 -6.90 -13.47 -12.29
CA SER A 40 -5.64 -13.34 -13.06
C SER A 40 -4.40 -12.92 -12.25
N GLY A 41 -4.47 -12.89 -10.93
CA GLY A 41 -3.32 -12.59 -10.08
C GLY A 41 -3.07 -11.12 -9.75
N LYS A 42 -3.91 -10.17 -10.21
CA LYS A 42 -3.73 -8.71 -9.95
C LYS A 42 -3.57 -8.37 -8.47
N SER A 43 -4.46 -8.89 -7.64
CA SER A 43 -4.40 -8.67 -6.18
C SER A 43 -3.18 -9.33 -5.54
N THR A 44 -2.77 -10.49 -6.05
CA THR A 44 -1.55 -11.17 -5.59
C THR A 44 -0.32 -10.35 -5.94
N LEU A 45 -0.25 -9.79 -7.16
CA LEU A 45 0.85 -8.93 -7.58
C LEU A 45 0.96 -7.69 -6.68
N LEU A 46 -0.17 -7.01 -6.43
CA LEU A 46 -0.19 -5.85 -5.51
C LEU A 46 0.18 -6.23 -4.08
N ARG A 47 -0.23 -7.41 -3.59
CA ARG A 47 0.18 -7.89 -2.27
C ARG A 47 1.67 -8.18 -2.20
N CYS A 48 2.27 -8.76 -3.24
CA CYS A 48 3.73 -8.94 -3.33
C CYS A 48 4.44 -7.58 -3.36
N ALA A 49 3.95 -6.64 -4.18
CA ALA A 49 4.49 -5.28 -4.24
C ALA A 49 4.43 -4.57 -2.88
N THR A 50 3.40 -4.78 -2.08
CA THR A 50 3.22 -4.11 -0.78
C THR A 50 3.73 -4.92 0.42
N LEU A 51 4.50 -5.98 0.18
CA LEU A 51 5.07 -6.85 1.23
C LEU A 51 4.01 -7.50 2.14
N LEU A 52 2.76 -7.65 1.65
CA LEU A 52 1.67 -8.38 2.31
C LEU A 52 1.63 -9.85 1.91
N GLU A 53 2.39 -10.23 0.88
CA GLU A 53 2.57 -11.60 0.42
C GLU A 53 4.02 -11.79 -0.03
N THR A 54 4.59 -12.94 0.22
CA THR A 54 5.95 -13.26 -0.22
C THR A 54 5.95 -13.82 -1.64
N MET A 55 6.91 -13.40 -2.44
CA MET A 55 7.20 -13.99 -3.76
C MET A 55 7.96 -15.31 -3.58
N ASP A 56 7.83 -16.21 -4.55
CA ASP A 56 8.65 -17.43 -4.60
C ASP A 56 10.00 -17.15 -5.25
N SER A 57 10.02 -16.28 -6.25
CA SER A 57 11.25 -15.78 -6.91
C SER A 57 11.00 -14.40 -7.52
N GLY A 58 12.08 -13.70 -7.85
CA GLY A 58 12.08 -12.36 -8.45
C GLY A 58 12.77 -11.32 -7.58
N GLU A 59 12.72 -10.08 -8.01
CA GLU A 59 13.25 -8.93 -7.26
C GLU A 59 12.15 -7.91 -7.02
N LEU A 60 12.24 -7.25 -5.86
CA LEU A 60 11.40 -6.12 -5.48
C LEU A 60 12.29 -4.99 -4.98
N ILE A 61 12.20 -3.83 -5.64
CA ILE A 61 13.07 -2.68 -5.39
C ILE A 61 12.20 -1.43 -5.22
N TYR A 62 12.43 -0.67 -4.16
CA TYR A 62 11.81 0.61 -3.89
C TYR A 62 12.87 1.70 -3.79
N LEU A 63 12.77 2.75 -4.61
CA LEU A 63 13.72 3.88 -4.62
C LEU A 63 15.19 3.44 -4.71
N GLY A 64 15.47 2.32 -5.41
CA GLY A 64 16.80 1.71 -5.51
C GLY A 64 17.17 0.78 -4.36
N GLU A 65 16.38 0.69 -3.29
CA GLU A 65 16.60 -0.24 -2.18
C GLU A 65 15.94 -1.58 -2.44
N LYS A 66 16.69 -2.67 -2.33
CA LYS A 66 16.18 -4.03 -2.54
C LYS A 66 15.41 -4.51 -1.31
N ALA A 67 14.10 -4.70 -1.46
CA ALA A 67 13.25 -5.36 -0.47
C ALA A 67 13.34 -6.90 -0.56
N ALA A 68 13.51 -7.42 -1.79
CA ALA A 68 13.69 -8.85 -2.03
C ALA A 68 14.52 -9.09 -3.29
N TRP A 69 15.25 -10.23 -3.32
CA TRP A 69 16.07 -10.67 -4.46
C TRP A 69 16.19 -12.21 -4.46
N ASN A 70 16.66 -12.78 -5.56
CA ASN A 70 16.89 -14.22 -5.62
C ASN A 70 18.21 -14.60 -4.97
N ASP A 71 18.21 -15.68 -4.19
CA ASP A 71 19.41 -16.38 -3.73
C ASP A 71 20.07 -17.19 -4.88
N ALA A 72 21.16 -17.88 -4.58
CA ALA A 72 21.87 -18.76 -5.54
C ALA A 72 21.00 -19.94 -6.05
N GLY A 73 19.95 -20.30 -5.32
CA GLY A 73 18.97 -21.32 -5.70
C GLY A 73 17.76 -20.78 -6.48
N GLY A 74 17.73 -19.46 -6.77
CA GLY A 74 16.64 -18.82 -7.49
C GLY A 74 15.40 -18.55 -6.64
N ARG A 75 15.45 -18.66 -5.31
CA ARG A 75 14.35 -18.39 -4.38
C ARG A 75 14.43 -16.97 -3.87
N ALA A 76 13.27 -16.34 -3.71
CA ALA A 76 13.21 -14.99 -3.16
C ALA A 76 13.66 -14.96 -1.69
N VAL A 77 14.64 -14.11 -1.39
CA VAL A 77 15.11 -13.74 -0.05
C VAL A 77 14.74 -12.31 0.21
N TYR A 78 14.32 -12.01 1.42
CA TYR A 78 13.89 -10.68 1.82
C TYR A 78 14.94 -9.98 2.68
N ALA A 79 15.02 -8.67 2.56
CA ALA A 79 15.82 -7.82 3.42
C ALA A 79 15.44 -7.99 4.91
N LYS A 80 16.27 -7.51 5.81
CA LYS A 80 16.01 -7.59 7.25
C LYS A 80 14.74 -6.81 7.61
N ASN A 81 14.06 -7.26 8.66
CA ASN A 81 12.81 -6.62 9.11
C ASN A 81 12.92 -5.11 9.37
N SER A 82 14.08 -4.63 9.80
CA SER A 82 14.34 -3.20 9.99
C SER A 82 14.33 -2.43 8.67
N GLU A 83 14.93 -2.98 7.63
CA GLU A 83 15.00 -2.40 6.29
C GLU A 83 13.61 -2.44 5.62
N LEU A 84 12.90 -3.58 5.73
CA LEU A 84 11.53 -3.70 5.23
C LEU A 84 10.59 -2.69 5.87
N LYS A 85 10.72 -2.42 7.18
CA LYS A 85 9.93 -1.38 7.86
C LYS A 85 10.23 0.02 7.33
N THR A 86 11.45 0.29 6.89
CA THR A 86 11.80 1.56 6.23
C THR A 86 11.14 1.64 4.85
N ILE A 87 11.28 0.59 4.05
CA ILE A 87 10.69 0.51 2.71
C ILE A 87 9.16 0.63 2.76
N GLN A 88 8.50 0.05 3.75
CA GLN A 88 7.04 0.17 3.93
C GLN A 88 6.54 1.60 4.16
N ARG A 89 7.41 2.55 4.47
CA ARG A 89 7.06 3.97 4.58
C ARG A 89 7.06 4.70 3.23
N TYR A 90 7.55 4.07 2.16
CA TYR A 90 7.62 4.68 0.83
C TYR A 90 6.31 4.59 0.06
N PHE A 91 5.34 3.82 0.53
CA PHE A 91 4.07 3.64 -0.16
C PHE A 91 2.89 3.55 0.80
N GLY A 92 1.72 3.98 0.33
CA GLY A 92 0.43 3.75 0.98
C GLY A 92 -0.40 2.73 0.20
N LEU A 93 -1.22 1.94 0.88
CA LEU A 93 -2.11 0.97 0.28
C LEU A 93 -3.58 1.30 0.57
N VAL A 94 -4.38 1.32 -0.50
CA VAL A 94 -5.84 1.39 -0.40
C VAL A 94 -6.41 0.03 -0.81
N PHE A 95 -7.14 -0.61 0.11
CA PHE A 95 -7.79 -1.89 -0.14
C PHE A 95 -9.08 -1.73 -0.95
N GLN A 96 -9.50 -2.78 -1.64
CA GLN A 96 -10.74 -2.81 -2.42
C GLN A 96 -11.99 -2.47 -1.58
N ASN A 97 -12.03 -2.90 -0.32
CA ASN A 97 -13.12 -2.62 0.63
C ASN A 97 -12.80 -1.43 1.55
N PHE A 98 -11.80 -0.61 1.16
CA PHE A 98 -11.33 0.58 1.90
C PHE A 98 -10.75 0.27 3.28
N ASN A 99 -11.23 -0.74 3.99
CA ASN A 99 -10.77 -1.23 5.30
C ASN A 99 -10.55 -0.11 6.32
N LEU A 100 -11.47 0.84 6.38
CA LEU A 100 -11.49 1.82 7.46
C LEU A 100 -11.83 1.10 8.78
N PHE A 101 -11.19 1.50 9.86
CA PHE A 101 -11.52 1.00 11.19
C PHE A 101 -12.95 1.47 11.56
N PRO A 102 -13.90 0.55 11.75
CA PRO A 102 -15.31 0.91 11.89
C PRO A 102 -15.62 1.68 13.19
N HIS A 103 -14.78 1.52 14.20
CA HIS A 103 -14.89 2.15 15.52
C HIS A 103 -14.10 3.48 15.64
N TYR A 104 -13.48 3.93 14.56
CA TYR A 104 -12.80 5.22 14.47
C TYR A 104 -13.57 6.17 13.55
N SER A 105 -13.58 7.46 13.88
CA SER A 105 -14.02 8.50 12.95
C SER A 105 -13.09 8.57 11.73
N VAL A 106 -13.51 9.26 10.68
CA VAL A 106 -12.67 9.48 9.49
C VAL A 106 -11.35 10.13 9.86
N LEU A 107 -11.39 11.17 10.66
CA LEU A 107 -10.19 11.87 11.11
C LEU A 107 -9.27 10.94 11.89
N ARG A 108 -9.82 10.16 12.81
CA ARG A 108 -9.03 9.20 13.61
C ARG A 108 -8.42 8.10 12.72
N ASN A 109 -9.13 7.62 11.70
CA ASN A 109 -8.59 6.66 10.72
C ASN A 109 -7.35 7.20 9.99
N ILE A 110 -7.32 8.49 9.70
CA ILE A 110 -6.18 9.14 9.00
C ILE A 110 -5.01 9.34 9.96
N MET A 111 -5.28 9.76 11.18
CA MET A 111 -4.26 10.15 12.14
C MET A 111 -3.59 8.96 12.86
N ASP A 112 -4.24 7.79 12.91
CA ASP A 112 -3.83 6.69 13.78
C ASP A 112 -2.42 6.19 13.49
N ALA A 113 -2.10 5.89 12.23
CA ALA A 113 -0.77 5.41 11.86
C ALA A 113 0.35 6.45 12.03
N PRO A 114 0.20 7.72 11.59
CA PRO A 114 1.15 8.78 11.90
C PRO A 114 1.45 8.94 13.38
N LEU A 115 0.42 8.84 14.24
CA LEU A 115 0.59 8.98 15.69
C LEU A 115 1.19 7.73 16.34
N CYS A 116 0.63 6.55 16.04
CA CYS A 116 0.95 5.32 16.75
C CYS A 116 2.20 4.63 16.20
N VAL A 117 2.41 4.65 14.87
CA VAL A 117 3.52 3.97 14.20
C VAL A 117 4.69 4.91 13.97
N GLN A 118 4.44 6.10 13.43
CA GLN A 118 5.50 7.09 13.15
C GLN A 118 5.84 7.97 14.35
N LYS A 119 5.00 7.97 15.39
CA LYS A 119 5.16 8.77 16.64
C LYS A 119 5.34 10.26 16.37
N ARG A 120 4.65 10.78 15.35
CA ARG A 120 4.68 12.19 14.95
C ARG A 120 3.91 13.05 15.94
N ASN A 121 4.19 14.37 15.94
CA ASN A 121 3.50 15.36 16.77
C ASN A 121 1.99 15.39 16.42
N LYS A 122 1.13 15.42 17.47
CA LYS A 122 -0.32 15.35 17.30
C LYS A 122 -0.90 16.55 16.55
N ASP A 123 -0.40 17.77 16.84
CA ASP A 123 -0.95 18.98 16.25
C ASP A 123 -0.58 19.10 14.76
N GLU A 124 0.63 18.67 14.40
CA GLU A 124 1.07 18.57 12.99
C GLU A 124 0.23 17.55 12.22
N VAL A 125 0.06 16.35 12.80
CA VAL A 125 -0.73 15.27 12.16
C VAL A 125 -2.19 15.71 12.01
N LEU A 126 -2.77 16.39 12.99
CA LEU A 126 -4.13 16.90 12.93
C LEU A 126 -4.30 17.92 11.80
N LYS A 127 -3.36 18.86 11.68
CA LYS A 127 -3.37 19.87 10.61
C LYS A 127 -3.30 19.20 9.23
N GLU A 128 -2.35 18.30 9.05
CA GLU A 128 -2.16 17.58 7.78
C GLU A 128 -3.38 16.72 7.42
N ALA A 129 -3.94 15.98 8.40
CA ALA A 129 -5.14 15.17 8.20
C ALA A 129 -6.33 16.01 7.72
N ARG A 130 -6.54 17.20 8.31
CA ARG A 130 -7.58 18.14 7.89
C ARG A 130 -7.32 18.72 6.48
N GLU A 131 -6.08 18.99 6.13
CA GLU A 131 -5.71 19.44 4.77
C GLU A 131 -5.99 18.33 3.73
N LEU A 132 -5.67 17.08 4.05
CA LEU A 132 -6.00 15.93 3.20
C LEU A 132 -7.51 15.76 3.05
N LEU A 133 -8.27 15.89 4.14
CA LEU A 133 -9.74 15.84 4.08
C LEU A 133 -10.33 16.94 3.20
N LYS A 134 -9.82 18.17 3.30
CA LYS A 134 -10.23 19.27 2.41
C LYS A 134 -9.98 18.96 0.95
N LYS A 135 -8.81 18.44 0.60
CA LYS A 135 -8.45 18.03 -0.78
C LYS A 135 -9.39 16.92 -1.30
N MET A 136 -9.79 16.00 -0.44
CA MET A 136 -10.67 14.86 -0.80
C MET A 136 -12.17 15.18 -0.73
N ARG A 137 -12.56 16.38 -0.29
CA ARG A 137 -13.95 16.86 -0.11
C ARG A 137 -14.85 16.09 0.88
N PRO A 138 -14.38 15.40 1.92
CA PRO A 138 -15.20 15.01 3.06
C PRO A 138 -14.96 15.87 4.30
N SER A 139 -14.62 17.15 4.11
CA SER A 139 -14.24 18.04 5.22
C SER A 139 -15.36 18.27 6.27
N ASP A 140 -16.62 18.07 5.88
CA ASP A 140 -17.80 18.13 6.75
C ASP A 140 -18.09 16.80 7.48
N LYS A 141 -17.27 15.77 7.28
CA LYS A 141 -17.43 14.40 7.80
C LYS A 141 -16.23 13.91 8.61
N GLU A 142 -15.41 14.82 9.14
CA GLU A 142 -14.21 14.41 9.88
C GLU A 142 -14.53 13.56 11.12
N ASP A 143 -15.67 13.82 11.78
CA ASP A 143 -16.14 13.10 12.98
C ASP A 143 -17.08 11.93 12.65
N ALA A 144 -17.47 11.76 11.39
CA ALA A 144 -18.35 10.67 10.99
C ALA A 144 -17.62 9.31 11.03
N TYR A 145 -18.38 8.27 11.34
CA TYR A 145 -17.90 6.89 11.31
C TYR A 145 -18.13 6.25 9.94
N PRO A 146 -17.35 5.19 9.57
CA PRO A 146 -17.47 4.55 8.26
C PRO A 146 -18.91 4.15 7.89
N CYS A 147 -19.71 3.67 8.84
CA CYS A 147 -21.11 3.28 8.61
C CYS A 147 -22.02 4.46 8.22
N GLN A 148 -21.62 5.69 8.50
CA GLN A 148 -22.37 6.91 8.19
C GLN A 148 -21.97 7.53 6.84
N LEU A 149 -21.02 6.89 6.13
CA LEU A 149 -20.44 7.40 4.89
C LEU A 149 -20.96 6.65 3.67
N SER A 150 -21.18 7.37 2.58
CA SER A 150 -21.33 6.73 1.28
C SER A 150 -20.06 6.00 0.87
N ARG A 151 -20.17 5.04 -0.05
CA ARG A 151 -19.02 4.27 -0.55
C ARG A 151 -17.91 5.17 -1.11
N GLY A 152 -18.27 6.22 -1.84
CA GLY A 152 -17.31 7.20 -2.35
C GLY A 152 -16.64 8.03 -1.25
N GLN A 153 -17.34 8.34 -0.15
CA GLN A 153 -16.74 9.02 1.00
C GLN A 153 -15.77 8.09 1.75
N GLN A 154 -16.14 6.82 1.93
CA GLN A 154 -15.23 5.80 2.51
C GLN A 154 -13.95 5.64 1.68
N GLN A 155 -14.08 5.59 0.35
CA GLN A 155 -12.94 5.53 -0.56
C GLN A 155 -12.01 6.74 -0.39
N ARG A 156 -12.56 7.94 -0.42
CA ARG A 156 -11.77 9.16 -0.21
C ARG A 156 -11.11 9.22 1.16
N GLY A 157 -11.80 8.78 2.21
CA GLY A 157 -11.22 8.64 3.55
C GLY A 157 -10.06 7.65 3.60
N SER A 158 -10.17 6.52 2.90
CA SER A 158 -9.09 5.53 2.83
C SER A 158 -7.88 6.02 2.01
N ILE A 159 -8.12 6.82 0.96
CA ILE A 159 -7.04 7.48 0.21
C ILE A 159 -6.33 8.51 1.10
N ALA A 160 -7.09 9.35 1.81
CA ALA A 160 -6.50 10.31 2.75
C ALA A 160 -5.65 9.62 3.83
N ARG A 161 -6.12 8.48 4.36
CA ARG A 161 -5.35 7.66 5.30
C ARG A 161 -4.03 7.14 4.69
N ALA A 162 -4.07 6.68 3.44
CA ALA A 162 -2.86 6.19 2.77
C ALA A 162 -1.85 7.30 2.47
N LEU A 163 -2.32 8.52 2.20
CA LEU A 163 -1.48 9.69 1.92
C LEU A 163 -0.89 10.35 3.18
N ALA A 164 -1.41 10.05 4.36
CA ALA A 164 -0.91 10.56 5.63
C ALA A 164 0.31 9.80 6.16
N MET A 165 0.63 8.67 5.53
CA MET A 165 1.79 7.84 5.87
C MET A 165 3.05 8.39 5.21
#